data_891a42d8793ad9f11de9236eed9986c2
#
_entry.id   891a42d8793ad9f11de9236eed9986c2
#
_cell.length_a   1.000
_cell.length_b   1.000
_cell.length_c   1.000
_cell.angle_alpha   90.00
_cell.angle_beta   90.00
_cell.angle_gamma   90.00
#
_symmetry.space_group_name_H-M   'P 1'
#
loop_
_entity.id
_entity.type
_entity.pdbx_description
1 polymer ?
#
loop_
_entity_poly.entity_id
_entity_poly.type
_entity_poly.pdbx_seq_one_letter_code
_entity_poly.pdbx_strand_id
1 'polypeptide(L)'
;MHVLLSELAQKELIQVEEGIRYGFLADTDLLFDRSSGAIIGFEIRDKTSKIPFLQKKEASKQYIPWSEIVLIGEHRILFGRTHFLDGAEFDE
;
A
#
# COMPACT_ATOMS: atom_id res chain seq x y z
N MET A 1 -21.63 8.18 -2.24
CA MET A 1 -21.10 7.18 -3.06
C MET A 1 -20.13 6.33 -2.33
N HIS A 2 -20.19 5.05 -2.52
CA HIS A 2 -19.27 4.17 -1.81
C HIS A 2 -18.86 3.04 -2.71
N VAL A 3 -17.81 2.34 -2.32
CA VAL A 3 -17.27 1.28 -3.12
C VAL A 3 -16.97 0.11 -2.20
N LEU A 4 -17.15 -1.08 -2.71
CA LEU A 4 -16.90 -2.28 -1.93
C LEU A 4 -15.43 -2.61 -1.92
N LEU A 5 -14.99 -3.28 -0.89
CA LEU A 5 -13.60 -3.69 -0.81
C LEU A 5 -13.22 -4.56 -2.00
N SER A 6 -14.13 -5.44 -2.43
CA SER A 6 -13.83 -6.29 -3.56
C SER A 6 -13.64 -5.49 -4.84
N GLU A 7 -14.30 -4.35 -4.93
CA GLU A 7 -14.13 -3.51 -6.09
C GLU A 7 -12.82 -2.76 -6.00
N LEU A 8 -12.47 -2.30 -4.81
CA LEU A 8 -11.21 -1.61 -4.64
C LEU A 8 -10.05 -2.54 -4.97
N ALA A 9 -10.16 -3.79 -4.61
CA ALA A 9 -9.08 -4.73 -4.80
C ALA A 9 -8.68 -4.89 -6.25
N GLN A 10 -9.60 -4.62 -7.16
CA GLN A 10 -9.31 -4.80 -8.56
C GLN A 10 -8.77 -3.54 -9.22
N LYS A 11 -8.60 -2.48 -8.48
CA LYS A 11 -8.13 -1.25 -9.07
C LYS A 11 -6.62 -1.18 -9.02
N GLU A 12 -6.04 -0.53 -10.00
CA GLU A 12 -4.60 -0.43 -10.10
C GLU A 12 -4.10 0.79 -9.35
N LEU A 13 -2.97 0.65 -8.68
CA LEU A 13 -2.40 1.73 -7.90
C LEU A 13 -1.40 2.49 -8.73
N ILE A 14 -1.60 3.79 -8.84
CA ILE A 14 -0.73 4.64 -9.64
C ILE A 14 -0.21 5.79 -8.79
N GLN A 15 1.09 5.97 -8.76
CA GLN A 15 1.66 7.09 -8.06
C GLN A 15 1.65 8.26 -9.02
N VAL A 16 0.92 9.31 -8.69
CA VAL A 16 0.71 10.39 -9.64
C VAL A 16 1.95 11.20 -9.97
N GLU A 17 2.80 11.44 -9.02
CA GLU A 17 3.93 12.29 -9.31
C GLU A 17 4.87 11.73 -10.34
N GLU A 18 5.10 10.46 -10.33
CA GLU A 18 6.02 9.87 -11.26
C GLU A 18 5.36 8.92 -12.24
N GLY A 19 4.08 8.75 -12.11
CA GLY A 19 3.36 7.86 -13.01
C GLY A 19 3.72 6.40 -12.87
N ILE A 20 4.22 6.02 -11.71
CA ILE A 20 4.64 4.64 -11.50
C ILE A 20 3.46 3.76 -11.14
N ARG A 21 3.38 2.62 -11.76
CA ARG A 21 2.33 1.67 -11.46
C ARG A 21 2.81 0.71 -10.40
N TYR A 22 2.03 0.57 -9.36
CA TYR A 22 2.40 -0.29 -8.26
C TYR A 22 1.61 -1.59 -8.21
N GLY A 23 0.90 -1.92 -9.27
CA GLY A 23 0.13 -3.14 -9.28
C GLY A 23 -1.27 -2.91 -8.78
N PHE A 24 -1.95 -3.98 -8.42
CA PHE A 24 -3.34 -3.87 -7.98
C PHE A 24 -3.45 -3.89 -6.48
N LEU A 25 -4.49 -3.27 -5.98
CA LEU A 25 -4.66 -3.24 -4.54
C LEU A 25 -4.77 -4.64 -3.97
N ALA A 26 -5.29 -5.58 -4.74
CA ALA A 26 -5.41 -6.96 -4.26
C ALA A 26 -4.04 -7.56 -3.91
N ASP A 27 -2.97 -6.99 -4.45
CA ASP A 27 -1.65 -7.51 -4.17
C ASP A 27 -1.00 -6.86 -2.97
N THR A 28 -1.71 -6.04 -2.25
CA THR A 28 -1.17 -5.37 -1.08
C THR A 28 -1.81 -5.95 0.17
N ASP A 29 -1.31 -5.52 1.31
CA ASP A 29 -1.89 -5.89 2.58
C ASP A 29 -2.43 -4.64 3.23
N LEU A 30 -3.49 -4.78 3.97
CA LEU A 30 -4.11 -3.65 4.62
C LEU A 30 -3.52 -3.49 6.02
N LEU A 31 -3.15 -2.28 6.35
CA LEU A 31 -2.62 -1.97 7.67
C LEU A 31 -3.66 -1.26 8.49
N PHE A 32 -3.93 -1.76 9.67
CA PHE A 32 -4.91 -1.17 10.56
C PHE A 32 -4.27 -0.79 11.86
N ASP A 33 -4.87 0.19 12.52
CA ASP A 33 -4.52 0.51 13.87
C ASP A 33 -5.43 -0.37 14.72
N ARG A 34 -4.88 -1.30 15.48
CA ARG A 34 -5.67 -2.22 16.25
C ARG A 34 -6.54 -1.55 17.29
N SER A 35 -6.08 -0.47 17.85
CA SER A 35 -6.84 0.19 18.91
C SER A 35 -8.07 0.90 18.37
N SER A 36 -7.94 1.62 17.32
CA SER A 36 -9.03 2.42 16.84
C SER A 36 -9.77 1.79 15.68
N GLY A 37 -9.15 0.84 15.02
CA GLY A 37 -9.75 0.26 13.84
C GLY A 37 -9.53 1.10 12.59
N ALA A 38 -8.76 2.16 12.70
CA ALA A 38 -8.56 3.04 11.56
C ALA A 38 -7.62 2.39 10.55
N ILE A 39 -7.80 2.72 9.29
CA ILE A 39 -6.94 2.22 8.25
C ILE A 39 -5.71 3.09 8.18
N ILE A 40 -4.54 2.49 8.31
CA ILE A 40 -3.30 3.22 8.23
C ILE A 40 -2.90 3.34 6.78
N GLY A 41 -3.06 2.28 6.00
CA GLY A 41 -2.72 2.31 4.60
C GLY A 41 -2.59 0.92 4.03
N PHE A 42 -1.88 0.82 2.91
CA PHE A 42 -1.73 -0.43 2.21
C PHE A 42 -0.26 -0.76 2.09
N GLU A 43 0.14 -1.90 2.60
CA GLU A 43 1.54 -2.30 2.53
C GLU A 43 1.82 -2.91 1.17
N ILE A 44 2.85 -2.44 0.50
CA ILE A 44 3.18 -2.92 -0.82
C ILE A 44 4.07 -4.13 -0.70
N ARG A 45 3.70 -5.20 -1.37
CA ARG A 45 4.52 -6.38 -1.35
C ARG A 45 5.47 -6.31 -2.50
N ASP A 46 6.72 -6.56 -2.20
CA ASP A 46 7.72 -6.50 -3.22
C ASP A 46 7.84 -7.85 -3.89
N LYS A 47 7.25 -8.00 -5.01
CA LYS A 47 7.30 -9.26 -5.67
C LYS A 47 8.58 -9.52 -6.35
N THR A 48 9.41 -8.55 -6.49
CA THR A 48 10.65 -8.77 -7.16
C THR A 48 11.71 -9.34 -6.27
N SER A 49 11.48 -9.40 -4.99
CA SER A 49 12.49 -9.92 -4.13
C SER A 49 12.41 -11.40 -4.11
N LYS A 50 12.74 -12.04 -5.18
CA LYS A 50 12.76 -13.41 -5.18
C LYS A 50 14.07 -13.94 -4.78
N ILE A 51 15.06 -13.14 -4.56
CA ILE A 51 16.36 -13.58 -4.17
C ILE A 51 16.38 -13.73 -2.69
N PRO A 52 16.35 -14.92 -2.20
CA PRO A 52 16.18 -15.18 -0.79
C PRO A 52 17.17 -14.51 0.15
N PHE A 53 18.40 -14.51 -0.22
CA PHE A 53 19.34 -13.95 0.70
C PHE A 53 19.33 -12.45 0.68
N LEU A 54 18.70 -11.86 -0.29
CA LEU A 54 18.63 -10.45 -0.29
C LEU A 54 17.46 -10.00 0.47
N GLN A 55 16.41 -10.72 0.40
CA GLN A 55 15.29 -10.28 1.08
C GLN A 55 15.39 -10.22 2.54
N LYS A 56 16.25 -10.91 3.10
CA LYS A 56 16.27 -10.83 4.49
C LYS A 56 16.87 -9.60 4.91
N LYS A 57 17.47 -8.88 4.10
CA LYS A 57 18.11 -7.80 4.53
C LYS A 57 17.21 -6.82 4.79
N GLU A 58 16.60 -6.72 5.41
CA GLU A 58 15.82 -5.77 5.74
C GLU A 58 15.20 -5.15 4.80
N ALA A 59 14.56 -5.63 4.27
CA ALA A 59 13.92 -5.10 3.33
C ALA A 59 13.11 -4.07 3.87
N SER A 60 13.27 -2.95 3.52
CA SER A 60 12.49 -1.92 3.99
C SER A 60 11.19 -2.06 3.36
N LYS A 61 10.17 -2.24 4.08
CA LYS A 61 8.85 -2.35 3.54
C LYS A 61 8.25 -0.99 3.33
N GLN A 62 7.52 -0.83 2.26
CA GLN A 62 6.86 0.43 1.96
C GLN A 62 5.38 0.28 2.07
N TYR A 63 4.69 1.34 2.38
CA TYR A 63 3.24 1.33 2.42
C TYR A 63 2.71 2.65 1.89
N ILE A 64 1.47 2.64 1.41
CA ILE A 64 0.82 3.82 0.94
C ILE A 64 -0.10 4.29 2.05
N PRO A 65 0.19 5.42 2.70
CA PRO A 65 -0.65 5.89 3.79
C PRO A 65 -2.03 6.23 3.27
N TRP A 66 -3.04 5.97 4.07
CA TRP A 66 -4.39 6.29 3.67
C TRP A 66 -4.50 7.76 3.31
N SER A 67 -3.77 8.61 4.03
CA SER A 67 -3.83 10.04 3.79
C SER A 67 -3.23 10.45 2.46
N GLU A 68 -2.48 9.58 1.82
CA GLU A 68 -1.88 9.91 0.55
C GLU A 68 -2.74 9.51 -0.64
N ILE A 69 -3.90 8.94 -0.39
CA ILE A 69 -4.79 8.58 -1.48
C ILE A 69 -5.40 9.87 -2.02
N VAL A 70 -5.22 10.11 -3.30
CA VAL A 70 -5.70 11.31 -3.93
C VAL A 70 -7.06 11.10 -4.54
N LEU A 71 -7.26 9.99 -5.19
CA LEU A 71 -8.52 9.76 -5.87
C LEU A 71 -8.76 8.27 -6.03
N ILE A 72 -9.97 7.84 -5.81
CA ILE A 72 -10.35 6.47 -6.09
C ILE A 72 -11.24 6.52 -7.30
N GLY A 73 -10.70 6.12 -8.44
CA GLY A 73 -11.46 6.16 -9.67
C GLY A 73 -12.11 4.85 -9.99
N GLU A 74 -12.61 4.74 -11.19
CA GLU A 74 -13.30 3.53 -11.56
C GLU A 74 -12.34 2.36 -11.73
N HIS A 75 -11.19 2.60 -12.30
CA HIS A 75 -10.24 1.52 -12.53
C HIS A 75 -8.92 1.71 -11.83
N ARG A 76 -8.66 2.85 -11.27
CA ARG A 76 -7.37 3.15 -10.67
C ARG A 76 -7.50 3.92 -9.38
N ILE A 77 -6.51 3.76 -8.54
CA ILE A 77 -6.43 4.53 -7.30
C ILE A 77 -5.16 5.36 -7.43
N LEU A 78 -5.29 6.66 -7.34
CA LEU A 78 -4.15 7.54 -7.46
C LEU A 78 -3.67 7.95 -6.08
N PHE A 79 -2.38 7.93 -5.87
CA PHE A 79 -1.83 8.29 -4.58
C PHE A 79 -0.55 9.11 -4.75
N GLY A 80 -0.13 9.74 -3.69
CA GLY A 80 1.02 10.62 -3.74
C GLY A 80 2.31 9.95 -3.35
N ARG A 81 2.55 9.73 -2.08
CA ARG A 81 3.81 9.21 -1.63
C ARG A 81 3.68 7.91 -0.89
N THR A 82 4.75 7.13 -0.94
CA THR A 82 4.82 5.96 -0.09
C THR A 82 5.69 6.32 1.10
N HIS A 83 5.51 5.58 2.18
CA HIS A 83 6.32 5.78 3.36
C HIS A 83 6.94 4.43 3.69
N PHE A 84 8.02 4.45 4.43
CA PHE A 84 8.64 3.21 4.82
C PHE A 84 8.11 2.77 6.17
N LEU A 85 7.91 1.49 6.31
CA LEU A 85 7.47 0.97 7.58
C LEU A 85 8.67 0.88 8.47
N ASP A 86 8.55 1.53 9.62
CA ASP A 86 9.61 1.49 10.56
C ASP A 86 9.09 0.61 11.65
N GLY A 87 9.78 -0.38 12.05
CA GLY A 87 9.32 -1.27 13.06
C GLY A 87 8.82 -0.57 14.29
N ALA A 88 9.43 0.50 14.67
CA ALA A 88 9.02 1.20 15.85
C ALA A 88 7.65 1.82 15.73
N GLU A 89 7.26 2.19 14.56
CA GLU A 89 5.98 2.81 14.40
C GLU A 89 4.83 1.88 14.63
N PHE A 90 4.99 0.62 14.34
CA PHE A 90 3.88 -0.28 14.45
C PHE A 90 4.11 -1.31 15.52
N ASP A 91 5.00 -1.00 16.41
CA ASP A 91 5.25 -1.91 17.41
C ASP A 91 4.30 -1.74 18.49
N GLU A 92 3.53 -2.56 18.76
CA GLU A 92 2.62 -2.34 19.75
C GLU A 92 2.48 -3.29 20.50
#